data_0b7b11a70a69b8b6aa58972950e7357a
#
_entry.id   0b7b11a70a69b8b6aa58972950e7357a
#
_cell.length_a   1.000
_cell.length_b   1.000
_cell.length_c   1.000
_cell.angle_alpha   90.00
_cell.angle_beta   90.00
_cell.angle_gamma   90.00
#
_symmetry.space_group_name_H-M   'P 1'
#
loop_
_entity.id
_entity.type
_entity.pdbx_description
1 polymer ?
#
loop_
_entity_poly.entity_id
_entity_poly.type
_entity_poly.pdbx_seq_one_letter_code
_entity_poly.pdbx_strand_id
1 'polypeptide(L)'
;MINPSEIIPGVLFYSYYSSLRKEKVAFLEHNMLVLQVSGRFTMETASEKFSMERGEMLLIRRNQLGELTKTPLNDEGYQTIVICLKEDLLRQIALEEQIETEKKYTGPNNIIIPGNDFLDAFFKSVIPYVRHSEQNVTNSVGMLKVKEAVLLLLHTLPDLKDFLFDFSEPYKIDLEKFMLSNYHFNIPIEKFARLTGRSLAGFKRDFQKIFNMAPRAWLQEIRLTEARHLIEKKHKKPSAIYLDLGFESLSHFSHSFKKKFGKTPSQWLV
;
A
#
# COMPACT_ATOMS: atom_id res chain seq x y z
N MET A 1 17.55 -11.79 -6.06
CA MET A 1 16.93 -11.51 -4.76
C MET A 1 15.44 -11.25 -4.98
N ILE A 2 14.58 -11.81 -4.13
CA ILE A 2 13.16 -11.47 -4.11
C ILE A 2 13.07 -10.02 -3.63
N ASN A 3 12.32 -9.15 -4.33
CA ASN A 3 12.23 -7.74 -4.01
C ASN A 3 10.77 -7.37 -3.62
N PRO A 4 10.50 -6.79 -2.43
CA PRO A 4 11.47 -6.46 -1.38
C PRO A 4 12.04 -7.68 -0.69
N SER A 5 13.33 -7.61 -0.30
CA SER A 5 13.94 -8.64 0.54
C SER A 5 13.50 -8.46 1.98
N GLU A 6 13.01 -9.52 2.58
CA GLU A 6 12.68 -9.55 4.00
C GLU A 6 13.96 -9.82 4.79
N ILE A 7 14.43 -8.85 5.56
CA ILE A 7 15.70 -8.90 6.31
C ILE A 7 15.47 -9.45 7.71
N ILE A 8 14.43 -8.98 8.38
CA ILE A 8 13.93 -9.54 9.64
C ILE A 8 12.46 -9.90 9.40
N PRO A 9 12.06 -11.17 9.57
CA PRO A 9 10.75 -11.66 9.20
C PRO A 9 9.60 -10.79 9.73
N GLY A 10 8.80 -10.27 8.81
CA GLY A 10 7.63 -9.45 9.09
C GLY A 10 7.90 -8.07 9.70
N VAL A 11 9.16 -7.65 9.82
CA VAL A 11 9.55 -6.41 10.51
C VAL A 11 10.36 -5.48 9.63
N LEU A 12 11.48 -5.96 9.08
CA LEU A 12 12.44 -5.16 8.32
C LEU A 12 12.50 -5.63 6.87
N PHE A 13 12.21 -4.71 5.95
CA PHE A 13 12.29 -4.97 4.53
C PHE A 13 13.23 -3.99 3.85
N TYR A 14 13.93 -4.48 2.83
CA TYR A 14 14.79 -3.68 1.99
C TYR A 14 14.42 -3.86 0.52
N SER A 15 14.34 -2.78 -0.22
CA SER A 15 14.09 -2.80 -1.66
C SER A 15 15.26 -2.19 -2.41
N TYR A 16 15.67 -2.86 -3.50
CA TYR A 16 16.64 -2.36 -4.47
C TYR A 16 16.11 -2.58 -5.90
N TYR A 17 16.16 -1.54 -6.72
CA TYR A 17 15.82 -1.61 -8.14
C TYR A 17 16.81 -0.79 -8.97
N SER A 18 17.34 -1.38 -10.04
CA SER A 18 18.20 -0.69 -11.01
C SER A 18 17.44 0.00 -12.14
N SER A 19 16.14 -0.27 -12.28
CA SER A 19 15.26 0.32 -13.30
C SER A 19 13.96 0.81 -12.71
N LEU A 20 13.31 1.74 -13.42
CA LEU A 20 12.00 2.28 -13.04
C LEU A 20 11.00 1.14 -12.80
N ARG A 21 10.32 1.18 -11.66
CA ARG A 21 9.28 0.23 -11.32
C ARG A 21 8.01 0.94 -10.86
N LYS A 22 6.90 0.56 -11.48
CA LYS A 22 5.56 0.93 -11.06
C LYS A 22 4.88 -0.29 -10.49
N GLU A 23 4.38 -0.16 -9.28
CA GLU A 23 3.65 -1.23 -8.58
C GLU A 23 2.31 -0.68 -8.14
N LYS A 24 1.24 -1.35 -8.55
CA LYS A 24 -0.06 -1.16 -7.91
C LYS A 24 -0.02 -1.87 -6.58
N VAL A 25 0.19 -1.12 -5.51
CA VAL A 25 0.10 -1.69 -4.17
C VAL A 25 -1.37 -1.91 -3.86
N ALA A 26 -1.73 -3.16 -3.85
CA ALA A 26 -3.10 -3.55 -3.66
C ALA A 26 -3.64 -3.13 -2.28
N PHE A 27 -2.84 -3.23 -1.21
CA PHE A 27 -3.34 -2.98 0.14
C PHE A 27 -2.21 -2.91 1.17
N LEU A 28 -2.13 -1.80 1.90
CA LEU A 28 -1.21 -1.62 3.02
C LEU A 28 -1.85 -2.10 4.32
N GLU A 29 -1.46 -3.29 4.78
CA GLU A 29 -2.08 -3.93 5.97
C GLU A 29 -1.62 -3.34 7.29
N HIS A 30 -0.40 -2.80 7.33
CA HIS A 30 0.24 -2.31 8.55
C HIS A 30 0.69 -0.87 8.38
N ASN A 31 0.84 -0.17 9.50
CA ASN A 31 1.60 1.08 9.51
C ASN A 31 3.06 0.78 9.14
N MET A 32 3.71 1.70 8.45
CA MET A 32 5.10 1.53 8.02
C MET A 32 5.87 2.83 8.22
N LEU A 33 7.10 2.71 8.74
CA LEU A 33 8.10 3.77 8.70
C LEU A 33 9.09 3.47 7.58
N VAL A 34 9.20 4.36 6.62
CA VAL A 34 10.01 4.20 5.41
C VAL A 34 11.12 5.23 5.38
N LEU A 35 12.36 4.79 5.14
CA LEU A 35 13.49 5.66 4.81
C LEU A 35 13.83 5.51 3.33
N GLN A 36 13.91 6.62 2.59
CA GLN A 36 14.45 6.66 1.24
C GLN A 36 15.97 6.77 1.29
N VAL A 37 16.67 5.69 0.96
CA VAL A 37 18.15 5.64 0.99
C VAL A 37 18.73 6.20 -0.30
N SER A 38 18.15 5.87 -1.45
CA SER A 38 18.56 6.34 -2.78
C SER A 38 17.41 6.28 -3.77
N GLY A 39 17.42 7.12 -4.80
CA GLY A 39 16.33 7.23 -5.76
C GLY A 39 15.17 8.07 -5.26
N ARG A 40 14.06 7.99 -5.98
CA ARG A 40 12.80 8.69 -5.64
C ARG A 40 11.66 7.70 -5.51
N PHE A 41 10.91 7.80 -4.43
CA PHE A 41 9.65 7.10 -4.21
C PHE A 41 8.48 8.06 -4.45
N THR A 42 7.47 7.60 -5.17
CA THR A 42 6.21 8.34 -5.32
C THR A 42 5.07 7.40 -4.99
N MET A 43 4.13 7.86 -4.18
CA MET A 43 2.87 7.16 -3.90
C MET A 43 1.71 8.04 -4.34
N GLU A 44 0.78 7.42 -5.06
CA GLU A 44 -0.44 8.06 -5.52
C GLU A 44 -1.65 7.24 -5.03
N THR A 45 -2.50 7.89 -4.25
CA THR A 45 -3.78 7.35 -3.77
C THR A 45 -4.92 8.03 -4.51
N ALA A 46 -6.16 7.66 -4.25
CA ALA A 46 -7.32 8.33 -4.85
C ALA A 46 -7.44 9.83 -4.44
N SER A 47 -6.83 10.24 -3.32
CA SER A 47 -6.95 11.59 -2.76
C SER A 47 -5.64 12.38 -2.70
N GLU A 48 -4.49 11.71 -2.72
CA GLU A 48 -3.19 12.32 -2.44
C GLU A 48 -2.10 11.77 -3.37
N LYS A 49 -1.15 12.63 -3.71
CA LYS A 49 0.09 12.24 -4.36
C LYS A 49 1.25 12.91 -3.64
N PHE A 50 2.24 12.10 -3.27
CA PHE A 50 3.46 12.61 -2.64
C PHE A 50 4.69 11.85 -3.11
N SER A 51 5.84 12.47 -2.93
CA SER A 51 7.14 11.91 -3.30
C SER A 51 8.10 12.04 -2.14
N MET A 52 9.04 11.11 -2.06
CA MET A 52 10.18 11.13 -1.15
C MET A 52 11.47 11.12 -1.93
N GLU A 53 12.40 11.96 -1.50
CA GLU A 53 13.77 12.03 -1.98
C GLU A 53 14.71 11.35 -0.99
N ARG A 54 15.98 11.20 -1.39
CA ARG A 54 17.03 10.63 -0.55
C ARG A 54 17.11 11.30 0.83
N GLY A 55 17.14 10.51 1.88
CA GLY A 55 17.22 10.94 3.27
C GLY A 55 15.88 11.28 3.93
N GLU A 56 14.81 11.37 3.16
CA GLU A 56 13.48 11.61 3.73
C GLU A 56 12.88 10.35 4.32
N MET A 57 12.08 10.55 5.37
CA MET A 57 11.33 9.50 6.07
C MET A 57 9.84 9.73 5.93
N LEU A 58 9.09 8.64 5.76
CA LEU A 58 7.64 8.66 5.61
C LEU A 58 7.00 7.66 6.57
N LEU A 59 6.04 8.13 7.35
CA LEU A 59 5.15 7.29 8.11
C LEU A 59 3.86 7.08 7.32
N ILE A 60 3.56 5.83 6.97
CA ILE A 60 2.41 5.43 6.17
C ILE A 60 1.41 4.71 7.07
N ARG A 61 0.16 5.13 7.06
CA ARG A 61 -0.91 4.48 7.80
C ARG A 61 -1.42 3.22 7.08
N ARG A 62 -1.84 2.25 7.84
CA ARG A 62 -2.52 1.03 7.36
C ARG A 62 -3.85 1.33 6.65
N ASN A 63 -4.39 0.33 5.99
CA ASN A 63 -5.70 0.37 5.33
C ASN A 63 -5.77 1.42 4.20
N GLN A 64 -4.74 1.46 3.35
CA GLN A 64 -4.70 2.30 2.16
C GLN A 64 -4.50 1.48 0.90
N LEU A 65 -5.02 2.03 -0.21
CA LEU A 65 -4.71 1.61 -1.58
C LEU A 65 -3.90 2.72 -2.25
N GLY A 66 -2.88 2.34 -2.99
CA GLY A 66 -2.08 3.32 -3.73
C GLY A 66 -1.23 2.69 -4.82
N GLU A 67 -0.85 3.49 -5.80
CA GLU A 67 0.16 3.14 -6.79
C GLU A 67 1.52 3.64 -6.33
N LEU A 68 2.52 2.76 -6.32
CA LEU A 68 3.89 3.11 -5.97
C LEU A 68 4.73 3.20 -7.23
N THR A 69 5.45 4.29 -7.38
CA THR A 69 6.49 4.45 -8.40
C THR A 69 7.85 4.56 -7.73
N LYS A 70 8.75 3.65 -8.11
CA LYS A 70 10.12 3.57 -7.61
C LYS A 70 11.04 3.97 -8.75
N THR A 71 11.66 5.15 -8.64
CA THR A 71 12.51 5.73 -9.69
C THR A 71 13.96 5.70 -9.24
N PRO A 72 14.83 4.89 -9.88
CA PRO A 72 16.26 4.98 -9.68
C PRO A 72 16.77 6.36 -10.08
N LEU A 73 17.71 6.89 -9.31
CA LEU A 73 18.45 8.10 -9.64
C LEU A 73 19.95 7.75 -9.63
N ASN A 74 20.65 8.16 -10.67
CA ASN A 74 22.07 7.90 -10.86
C ASN A 74 22.42 6.37 -10.84
N ASP A 75 23.70 6.07 -10.68
CA ASP A 75 24.21 4.68 -10.63
C ASP A 75 23.90 3.95 -9.31
N GLU A 76 23.39 4.64 -8.29
CA GLU A 76 23.06 4.05 -6.99
C GLU A 76 21.73 3.25 -7.01
N GLY A 77 20.91 3.42 -8.06
CA GLY A 77 19.61 2.79 -8.16
C GLY A 77 18.55 3.38 -7.22
N TYR A 78 17.50 2.63 -6.99
CA TYR A 78 16.45 2.92 -6.01
C TYR A 78 16.65 2.02 -4.80
N GLN A 79 16.66 2.62 -3.59
CA GLN A 79 16.86 1.89 -2.33
C GLN A 79 15.94 2.44 -1.25
N THR A 80 15.20 1.56 -0.56
CA THR A 80 14.41 1.90 0.63
C THR A 80 14.58 0.89 1.73
N ILE A 81 14.51 1.37 2.97
CA ILE A 81 14.37 0.56 4.19
C ILE A 81 12.97 0.80 4.74
N VAL A 82 12.25 -0.29 5.04
CA VAL A 82 10.89 -0.25 5.58
C VAL A 82 10.85 -1.00 6.89
N ILE A 83 10.39 -0.32 7.94
CA ILE A 83 10.04 -0.92 9.24
C ILE A 83 8.53 -1.09 9.27
N CYS A 84 8.09 -2.34 9.38
CA CYS A 84 6.67 -2.68 9.47
C CYS A 84 6.19 -2.59 10.91
N LEU A 85 5.27 -1.67 11.18
CA LEU A 85 4.70 -1.42 12.51
C LEU A 85 3.39 -2.21 12.65
N LYS A 86 3.51 -3.52 12.90
CA LYS A 86 2.36 -4.43 13.02
C LYS A 86 1.50 -4.07 14.22
N GLU A 87 0.19 -4.24 14.09
CA GLU A 87 -0.77 -3.89 15.13
C GLU A 87 -0.56 -4.66 16.43
N ASP A 88 -0.23 -5.95 16.37
CA ASP A 88 0.07 -6.77 17.53
C ASP A 88 1.27 -6.24 18.33
N LEU A 89 2.36 -5.84 17.64
CA LEU A 89 3.52 -5.22 18.27
C LEU A 89 3.18 -3.84 18.86
N LEU A 90 2.42 -3.03 18.13
CA LEU A 90 1.99 -1.72 18.64
C LEU A 90 1.10 -1.87 19.89
N ARG A 91 0.20 -2.85 19.93
CA ARG A 91 -0.62 -3.15 21.12
C ARG A 91 0.24 -3.58 22.31
N GLN A 92 1.24 -4.42 22.07
CA GLN A 92 2.19 -4.82 23.11
C GLN A 92 2.96 -3.60 23.65
N ILE A 93 3.49 -2.75 22.77
CA ILE A 93 4.21 -1.52 23.16
C ILE A 93 3.29 -0.59 23.95
N ALA A 94 2.03 -0.40 23.51
CA ALA A 94 1.07 0.43 24.22
C ALA A 94 0.82 -0.07 25.65
N LEU A 95 0.73 -1.39 25.84
CA LEU A 95 0.57 -2.00 27.15
C LEU A 95 1.80 -1.81 28.03
N GLU A 96 3.01 -2.09 27.51
CA GLU A 96 4.27 -1.98 28.24
C GLU A 96 4.58 -0.54 28.65
N GLU A 97 4.32 0.43 27.78
CA GLU A 97 4.59 1.87 28.00
C GLU A 97 3.39 2.62 28.58
N GLN A 98 2.30 1.93 28.93
CA GLN A 98 1.05 2.50 29.48
C GLN A 98 0.50 3.62 28.60
N ILE A 99 0.51 3.43 27.29
CA ILE A 99 0.03 4.39 26.30
C ILE A 99 -1.47 4.18 26.10
N GLU A 100 -2.28 5.12 26.54
CA GLU A 100 -3.72 5.14 26.32
C GLU A 100 -4.05 6.14 25.21
N THR A 101 -4.93 5.76 24.28
CA THR A 101 -5.49 6.63 23.26
C THR A 101 -7.01 6.65 23.42
N GLU A 102 -7.54 7.81 23.71
CA GLU A 102 -8.99 8.01 23.84
C GLU A 102 -9.63 8.48 22.53
N LYS A 103 -8.83 9.02 21.61
CA LYS A 103 -9.32 9.65 20.40
C LYS A 103 -8.95 8.85 19.16
N LYS A 104 -9.91 8.74 18.26
CA LYS A 104 -9.69 8.22 16.93
C LYS A 104 -8.88 9.22 16.11
N TYR A 105 -7.87 8.73 15.41
CA TYR A 105 -7.04 9.57 14.55
C TYR A 105 -7.82 10.04 13.31
N THR A 106 -7.81 11.34 13.06
CA THR A 106 -8.49 11.99 11.92
C THR A 106 -7.55 12.79 11.03
N GLY A 107 -6.24 12.74 11.29
CA GLY A 107 -5.23 13.45 10.51
C GLY A 107 -4.87 12.74 9.18
N PRO A 108 -3.81 13.22 8.49
CA PRO A 108 -3.35 12.66 7.22
C PRO A 108 -2.87 11.21 7.38
N ASN A 109 -3.15 10.39 6.35
CA ASN A 109 -2.74 8.99 6.35
C ASN A 109 -1.23 8.80 6.08
N ASN A 110 -0.58 9.81 5.53
CA ASN A 110 0.82 9.77 5.15
C ASN A 110 1.51 11.03 5.68
N ILE A 111 2.58 10.84 6.46
CA ILE A 111 3.26 11.94 7.16
C ILE A 111 4.74 11.87 6.82
N ILE A 112 5.28 12.92 6.19
CA ILE A 112 6.73 13.10 6.06
C ILE A 112 7.27 13.41 7.45
N ILE A 113 8.19 12.58 7.92
CA ILE A 113 8.82 12.74 9.22
C ILE A 113 10.06 13.64 9.04
N PRO A 114 10.15 14.76 9.75
CA PRO A 114 11.35 15.60 9.71
C PRO A 114 12.59 14.82 10.13
N GLY A 115 13.67 14.98 9.39
CA GLY A 115 14.96 14.43 9.75
C GLY A 115 15.41 14.92 11.14
N ASN A 116 15.92 14.00 11.97
CA ASN A 116 16.47 14.27 13.28
C ASN A 116 17.54 13.25 13.65
N ASP A 117 18.44 13.64 14.52
CA ASP A 117 19.60 12.82 14.88
C ASP A 117 19.24 11.44 15.48
N PHE A 118 18.11 11.35 16.19
CA PHE A 118 17.67 10.09 16.81
C PHE A 118 17.22 9.07 15.76
N LEU A 119 16.33 9.47 14.84
CA LEU A 119 15.86 8.59 13.79
C LEU A 119 16.97 8.29 12.77
N ASP A 120 17.85 9.24 12.49
CA ASP A 120 19.03 9.02 11.65
C ASP A 120 19.98 7.99 12.28
N ALA A 121 20.23 8.08 13.59
CA ALA A 121 21.02 7.09 14.31
C ALA A 121 20.35 5.72 14.32
N PHE A 122 19.04 5.69 14.51
CA PHE A 122 18.25 4.46 14.43
C PHE A 122 18.42 3.77 13.07
N PHE A 123 18.19 4.47 11.96
CA PHE A 123 18.35 3.88 10.64
C PHE A 123 19.79 3.49 10.32
N LYS A 124 20.79 4.26 10.79
CA LYS A 124 22.20 3.85 10.70
C LYS A 124 22.46 2.54 11.43
N SER A 125 21.79 2.29 12.56
CA SER A 125 21.90 1.03 13.31
C SER A 125 21.21 -0.16 12.61
N VAL A 126 20.30 0.11 11.67
CA VAL A 126 19.58 -0.92 10.87
C VAL A 126 20.39 -1.35 9.64
N ILE A 127 21.23 -0.48 9.07
CA ILE A 127 22.03 -0.76 7.86
C ILE A 127 22.85 -2.05 7.94
N PRO A 128 23.54 -2.39 9.07
CA PRO A 128 24.28 -3.65 9.18
C PRO A 128 23.41 -4.89 8.93
N TYR A 129 22.15 -4.91 9.38
CA TYR A 129 21.24 -6.03 9.13
C TYR A 129 20.91 -6.19 7.64
N VAL A 130 20.76 -5.08 6.91
CA VAL A 130 20.55 -5.09 5.47
C VAL A 130 21.78 -5.61 4.72
N ARG A 131 22.98 -5.22 5.14
CA ARG A 131 24.26 -5.62 4.52
C ARG A 131 24.60 -7.09 4.75
N HIS A 132 24.20 -7.63 5.88
CA HIS A 132 24.47 -9.01 6.32
C HIS A 132 23.17 -9.82 6.43
N SER A 133 22.31 -9.69 5.43
CA SER A 133 20.98 -10.32 5.42
C SER A 133 21.01 -11.86 5.40
N GLU A 134 22.16 -12.48 5.12
CA GLU A 134 22.41 -13.92 5.24
C GLU A 134 22.53 -14.37 6.70
N GLN A 135 22.81 -13.47 7.63
CA GLN A 135 22.86 -13.76 9.06
C GLN A 135 21.44 -13.67 9.63
N ASN A 136 20.87 -14.82 9.99
CA ASN A 136 19.53 -14.90 10.56
C ASN A 136 19.43 -14.10 11.87
N VAL A 137 18.90 -12.89 11.79
CA VAL A 137 18.60 -12.07 12.97
C VAL A 137 17.29 -12.56 13.58
N THR A 138 17.29 -12.77 14.89
CA THR A 138 16.11 -13.30 15.58
C THR A 138 14.92 -12.32 15.57
N ASN A 139 13.71 -12.86 15.63
CA ASN A 139 12.50 -12.04 15.75
C ASN A 139 12.54 -11.12 16.98
N SER A 140 13.20 -11.52 18.06
CA SER A 140 13.37 -10.71 19.27
C SER A 140 14.10 -9.39 18.98
N VAL A 141 15.16 -9.42 18.16
CA VAL A 141 15.85 -8.19 17.71
C VAL A 141 14.92 -7.33 16.88
N GLY A 142 14.13 -7.95 16.00
CA GLY A 142 13.12 -7.24 15.21
C GLY A 142 12.10 -6.50 16.08
N MET A 143 11.57 -7.16 17.11
CA MET A 143 10.64 -6.54 18.07
C MET A 143 11.27 -5.36 18.80
N LEU A 144 12.53 -5.49 19.24
CA LEU A 144 13.28 -4.38 19.87
C LEU A 144 13.45 -3.21 18.90
N LYS A 145 13.74 -3.46 17.61
CA LYS A 145 13.85 -2.41 16.60
C LYS A 145 12.53 -1.70 16.32
N VAL A 146 11.42 -2.42 16.32
CA VAL A 146 10.09 -1.78 16.21
C VAL A 146 9.80 -0.92 17.44
N LYS A 147 10.07 -1.43 18.64
CA LYS A 147 9.87 -0.66 19.89
C LYS A 147 10.73 0.60 19.91
N GLU A 148 12.01 0.50 19.56
CA GLU A 148 12.93 1.63 19.44
C GLU A 148 12.39 2.69 18.47
N ALA A 149 12.00 2.28 17.23
CA ALA A 149 11.45 3.19 16.24
C ALA A 149 10.18 3.92 16.73
N VAL A 150 9.28 3.20 17.37
CA VAL A 150 8.03 3.76 17.90
C VAL A 150 8.31 4.77 19.02
N LEU A 151 9.19 4.45 19.96
CA LEU A 151 9.53 5.36 21.07
C LEU A 151 10.26 6.62 20.57
N LEU A 152 11.15 6.48 19.59
CA LEU A 152 11.83 7.63 18.97
C LEU A 152 10.85 8.51 18.17
N LEU A 153 9.90 7.92 17.47
CA LEU A 153 8.83 8.68 16.80
C LEU A 153 8.00 9.49 17.79
N LEU A 154 7.59 8.86 18.92
CA LEU A 154 6.82 9.54 19.96
C LEU A 154 7.62 10.62 20.70
N HIS A 155 8.93 10.37 20.91
CA HIS A 155 9.83 11.38 21.50
C HIS A 155 9.97 12.61 20.60
N THR A 156 10.08 12.38 19.29
CA THR A 156 10.30 13.46 18.31
C THR A 156 9.00 14.20 17.97
N LEU A 157 7.91 13.46 17.83
CA LEU A 157 6.59 13.94 17.42
C LEU A 157 5.50 13.29 18.30
N PRO A 158 5.26 13.83 19.53
CA PRO A 158 4.29 13.24 20.47
C PRO A 158 2.87 13.08 19.91
N ASP A 159 2.47 13.96 18.99
CA ASP A 159 1.15 13.93 18.34
C ASP A 159 0.94 12.67 17.47
N LEU A 160 2.01 11.93 17.14
CA LEU A 160 1.91 10.64 16.45
C LEU A 160 1.30 9.53 17.32
N LYS A 161 1.09 9.75 18.61
CA LYS A 161 0.46 8.81 19.52
C LYS A 161 -0.87 8.29 18.95
N ASP A 162 -1.78 9.17 18.58
CA ASP A 162 -3.08 8.79 18.04
C ASP A 162 -2.97 8.13 16.66
N PHE A 163 -1.99 8.50 15.84
CA PHE A 163 -1.71 7.83 14.56
C PHE A 163 -1.29 6.38 14.76
N LEU A 164 -0.34 6.14 15.66
CA LEU A 164 0.30 4.82 15.86
C LEU A 164 -0.64 3.86 16.60
N PHE A 165 -1.41 4.34 17.57
CA PHE A 165 -2.17 3.51 18.48
C PHE A 165 -3.70 3.58 18.28
N ASP A 166 -4.17 4.20 17.19
CA ASP A 166 -5.57 4.07 16.79
C ASP A 166 -5.82 2.67 16.19
N PHE A 167 -6.29 1.76 17.02
CA PHE A 167 -6.66 0.39 16.64
C PHE A 167 -8.13 0.25 16.22
N SER A 168 -8.84 1.35 16.06
CA SER A 168 -10.24 1.34 15.67
C SER A 168 -10.44 0.81 14.24
N GLU A 169 -11.59 0.19 14.02
CA GLU A 169 -11.99 -0.18 12.65
C GLU A 169 -12.25 1.08 11.81
N PRO A 170 -11.99 1.03 10.48
CA PRO A 170 -12.31 2.13 9.59
C PRO A 170 -13.77 2.57 9.71
N TYR A 171 -14.05 3.87 9.57
CA TYR A 171 -15.43 4.34 9.46
C TYR A 171 -16.10 3.83 8.19
N LYS A 172 -17.42 3.67 8.26
CA LYS A 172 -18.22 3.51 7.05
C LYS A 172 -18.08 4.76 6.19
N ILE A 173 -17.47 4.59 5.04
CA ILE A 173 -17.34 5.64 4.02
C ILE A 173 -18.37 5.42 2.91
N ASP A 174 -18.52 6.42 2.05
CA ASP A 174 -19.34 6.32 0.83
C ASP A 174 -18.84 5.18 -0.05
N LEU A 175 -19.64 4.11 -0.11
CA LEU A 175 -19.29 2.90 -0.81
C LEU A 175 -19.25 3.10 -2.32
N GLU A 176 -20.19 3.86 -2.86
CA GLU A 176 -20.28 4.12 -4.29
C GLU A 176 -19.08 4.92 -4.77
N LYS A 177 -18.83 6.07 -4.16
CA LYS A 177 -17.68 6.91 -4.47
C LYS A 177 -16.37 6.16 -4.35
N PHE A 178 -16.21 5.37 -3.27
CA PHE A 178 -14.99 4.59 -3.04
C PHE A 178 -14.79 3.54 -4.13
N MET A 179 -15.82 2.78 -4.49
CA MET A 179 -15.70 1.73 -5.51
C MET A 179 -15.46 2.29 -6.91
N LEU A 180 -16.12 3.40 -7.26
CA LEU A 180 -15.87 4.09 -8.54
C LEU A 180 -14.45 4.62 -8.68
N SER A 181 -13.83 5.03 -7.59
CA SER A 181 -12.43 5.50 -7.58
C SER A 181 -11.39 4.37 -7.52
N ASN A 182 -11.77 3.18 -7.05
CA ASN A 182 -10.81 2.12 -6.70
C ASN A 182 -11.07 0.76 -7.39
N TYR A 183 -12.00 0.66 -8.34
CA TYR A 183 -12.34 -0.60 -9.03
C TYR A 183 -11.16 -1.25 -9.75
N HIS A 184 -10.18 -0.48 -10.15
CA HIS A 184 -9.00 -0.93 -10.88
C HIS A 184 -7.99 -1.69 -10.02
N PHE A 185 -8.08 -1.61 -8.67
CA PHE A 185 -7.22 -2.40 -7.78
C PHE A 185 -7.68 -3.86 -7.74
N ASN A 186 -6.76 -4.78 -8.04
CA ASN A 186 -7.04 -6.22 -7.98
C ASN A 186 -6.79 -6.74 -6.57
N ILE A 187 -7.76 -6.54 -5.69
CA ILE A 187 -7.74 -7.03 -4.31
C ILE A 187 -8.97 -7.90 -4.00
N PRO A 188 -8.88 -8.79 -3.00
CA PRO A 188 -10.02 -9.56 -2.52
C PRO A 188 -11.17 -8.66 -2.04
N ILE A 189 -12.41 -9.13 -2.20
CA ILE A 189 -13.61 -8.38 -1.79
C ILE A 189 -13.61 -8.06 -0.30
N GLU A 190 -13.02 -8.93 0.51
CA GLU A 190 -12.83 -8.75 1.95
C GLU A 190 -12.02 -7.49 2.28
N LYS A 191 -11.02 -7.18 1.45
CA LYS A 191 -10.20 -5.96 1.61
C LYS A 191 -11.00 -4.70 1.25
N PHE A 192 -11.82 -4.73 0.20
CA PHE A 192 -12.76 -3.64 -0.10
C PHE A 192 -13.77 -3.42 1.02
N ALA A 193 -14.30 -4.50 1.60
CA ALA A 193 -15.20 -4.42 2.74
C ALA A 193 -14.53 -3.70 3.93
N ARG A 194 -13.31 -4.12 4.30
CA ARG A 194 -12.54 -3.51 5.39
C ARG A 194 -12.24 -2.04 5.13
N LEU A 195 -11.78 -1.70 3.92
CA LEU A 195 -11.47 -0.31 3.53
C LEU A 195 -12.68 0.61 3.61
N THR A 196 -13.89 0.07 3.43
CA THR A 196 -15.14 0.83 3.50
C THR A 196 -15.80 0.77 4.88
N GLY A 197 -15.11 0.25 5.90
CA GLY A 197 -15.60 0.15 7.28
C GLY A 197 -16.80 -0.80 7.42
N ARG A 198 -16.78 -1.93 6.69
CA ARG A 198 -17.88 -2.90 6.65
C ARG A 198 -17.38 -4.33 6.90
N SER A 199 -18.20 -5.13 7.57
CA SER A 199 -18.03 -6.59 7.49
C SER A 199 -18.30 -7.07 6.08
N LEU A 200 -17.76 -8.24 5.69
CA LEU A 200 -17.98 -8.81 4.35
C LEU A 200 -19.48 -8.97 4.01
N ALA A 201 -20.28 -9.44 4.99
CA ALA A 201 -21.72 -9.59 4.81
C ALA A 201 -22.43 -8.23 4.63
N GLY A 202 -22.07 -7.24 5.46
CA GLY A 202 -22.56 -5.86 5.35
C GLY A 202 -22.18 -5.21 4.02
N PHE A 203 -20.93 -5.39 3.59
CA PHE A 203 -20.45 -4.91 2.29
C PHE A 203 -21.27 -5.49 1.12
N LYS A 204 -21.44 -6.81 1.05
CA LYS A 204 -22.20 -7.46 -0.03
C LYS A 204 -23.65 -6.99 -0.06
N ARG A 205 -24.30 -6.84 1.11
CA ARG A 205 -25.69 -6.35 1.22
C ARG A 205 -25.82 -4.90 0.76
N ASP A 206 -24.95 -4.00 1.24
CA ASP A 206 -24.98 -2.58 0.91
C ASP A 206 -24.62 -2.39 -0.59
N PHE A 207 -23.64 -3.18 -1.09
CA PHE A 207 -23.24 -3.18 -2.49
C PHE A 207 -24.39 -3.58 -3.43
N GLN A 208 -25.11 -4.67 -3.08
CA GLN A 208 -26.28 -5.09 -3.86
C GLN A 208 -27.38 -4.02 -3.90
N LYS A 209 -27.56 -3.27 -2.82
CA LYS A 209 -28.54 -2.17 -2.78
C LYS A 209 -28.15 -0.99 -3.68
N ILE A 210 -26.84 -0.65 -3.73
CA ILE A 210 -26.34 0.51 -4.48
C ILE A 210 -26.19 0.20 -5.95
N PHE A 211 -25.56 -0.93 -6.28
CA PHE A 211 -25.19 -1.25 -7.66
C PHE A 211 -26.13 -2.27 -8.34
N ASN A 212 -27.08 -2.80 -7.61
CA ASN A 212 -27.98 -3.88 -8.07
C ASN A 212 -27.24 -5.11 -8.64
N MET A 213 -26.00 -5.33 -8.21
CA MET A 213 -25.11 -6.39 -8.69
C MET A 213 -24.25 -6.92 -7.55
N ALA A 214 -23.81 -8.18 -7.67
CA ALA A 214 -22.79 -8.73 -6.79
C ALA A 214 -21.43 -8.03 -7.05
N PRO A 215 -20.59 -7.81 -6.00
CA PRO A 215 -19.34 -7.06 -6.12
C PRO A 215 -18.39 -7.56 -7.23
N ARG A 216 -18.17 -8.88 -7.31
CA ARG A 216 -17.30 -9.46 -8.35
C ARG A 216 -17.82 -9.24 -9.77
N ALA A 217 -19.13 -9.41 -9.97
CA ALA A 217 -19.76 -9.19 -11.26
C ALA A 217 -19.65 -7.72 -11.67
N TRP A 218 -19.92 -6.80 -10.76
CA TRP A 218 -19.78 -5.36 -11.00
C TRP A 218 -18.34 -4.96 -11.32
N LEU A 219 -17.34 -5.46 -10.56
CA LEU A 219 -15.93 -5.19 -10.86
C LEU A 219 -15.54 -5.65 -12.26
N GLN A 220 -15.97 -6.83 -12.67
CA GLN A 220 -15.73 -7.33 -14.02
C GLN A 220 -16.40 -6.44 -15.06
N GLU A 221 -17.66 -6.05 -14.80
CA GLU A 221 -18.48 -5.21 -15.69
C GLU A 221 -17.83 -3.85 -15.94
N ILE A 222 -17.47 -3.12 -14.87
CA ILE A 222 -16.89 -1.78 -14.98
C ILE A 222 -15.50 -1.81 -15.63
N ARG A 223 -14.65 -2.78 -15.27
CA ARG A 223 -13.32 -2.96 -15.85
C ARG A 223 -13.37 -3.24 -17.35
N LEU A 224 -14.29 -4.10 -17.78
CA LEU A 224 -14.45 -4.41 -19.20
C LEU A 224 -15.06 -3.24 -19.98
N THR A 225 -15.96 -2.47 -19.38
CA THR A 225 -16.54 -1.26 -19.99
C THR A 225 -15.47 -0.19 -20.19
N GLU A 226 -14.63 0.04 -19.18
CA GLU A 226 -13.50 0.97 -19.29
C GLU A 226 -12.46 0.46 -20.30
N ALA A 227 -12.18 -0.84 -20.34
CA ALA A 227 -11.30 -1.43 -21.35
C ALA A 227 -11.78 -1.12 -22.76
N ARG A 228 -13.09 -1.29 -23.03
CA ARG A 228 -13.70 -0.96 -24.32
C ARG A 228 -13.50 0.51 -24.65
N HIS A 229 -13.77 1.41 -23.70
CA HIS A 229 -13.58 2.85 -23.89
C HIS A 229 -12.13 3.20 -24.23
N LEU A 230 -11.13 2.62 -23.50
CA LEU A 230 -9.71 2.86 -23.74
C LEU A 230 -9.25 2.35 -25.11
N ILE A 231 -9.77 1.20 -25.56
CA ILE A 231 -9.45 0.63 -26.87
C ILE A 231 -10.08 1.44 -27.99
N GLU A 232 -11.40 1.70 -27.92
CA GLU A 232 -12.16 2.38 -28.99
C GLU A 232 -11.81 3.87 -29.12
N LYS A 233 -11.70 4.57 -27.97
CA LYS A 233 -11.57 6.03 -27.96
C LYS A 233 -10.15 6.53 -27.77
N LYS A 234 -9.31 5.74 -27.11
CA LYS A 234 -7.92 6.11 -26.81
C LYS A 234 -6.90 5.27 -27.56
N HIS A 235 -7.35 4.33 -28.41
CA HIS A 235 -6.51 3.42 -29.21
C HIS A 235 -5.40 2.74 -28.40
N LYS A 236 -5.69 2.43 -27.12
CA LYS A 236 -4.73 1.76 -26.24
C LYS A 236 -4.65 0.27 -26.57
N LYS A 237 -3.41 -0.26 -26.63
CA LYS A 237 -3.18 -1.70 -26.86
C LYS A 237 -3.71 -2.51 -25.65
N PRO A 238 -4.39 -3.65 -25.87
CA PRO A 238 -4.87 -4.53 -24.81
C PRO A 238 -3.79 -4.93 -23.79
N SER A 239 -2.58 -5.21 -24.26
CA SER A 239 -1.42 -5.57 -23.43
C SER A 239 -0.92 -4.42 -22.52
N ALA A 240 -1.23 -3.19 -22.86
CA ALA A 240 -0.82 -2.03 -22.08
C ALA A 240 -1.82 -1.64 -20.97
N ILE A 241 -3.09 -2.14 -21.06
CA ILE A 241 -4.15 -1.68 -20.16
C ILE A 241 -4.69 -2.75 -19.21
N TYR A 242 -4.50 -4.04 -19.50
CA TYR A 242 -5.15 -5.10 -18.70
C TYR A 242 -4.75 -5.09 -17.23
N LEU A 243 -3.47 -4.88 -16.94
CA LEU A 243 -2.98 -4.74 -15.55
C LEU A 243 -3.54 -3.50 -14.87
N ASP A 244 -3.58 -2.37 -15.61
CA ASP A 244 -4.10 -1.10 -15.10
C ASP A 244 -5.59 -1.15 -14.79
N LEU A 245 -6.31 -2.05 -15.43
CA LEU A 245 -7.72 -2.31 -15.16
C LEU A 245 -7.96 -3.40 -14.11
N GLY A 246 -6.90 -3.94 -13.51
CA GLY A 246 -6.98 -4.94 -12.44
C GLY A 246 -7.21 -6.38 -12.91
N PHE A 247 -6.82 -6.73 -14.14
CA PHE A 247 -6.79 -8.13 -14.58
C PHE A 247 -5.41 -8.73 -14.31
N GLU A 248 -5.36 -9.98 -13.85
CA GLU A 248 -4.12 -10.69 -13.52
C GLU A 248 -3.34 -11.14 -14.75
N SER A 249 -4.05 -11.47 -15.83
CA SER A 249 -3.43 -11.94 -17.07
C SER A 249 -4.15 -11.43 -18.31
N LEU A 250 -3.39 -11.24 -19.37
CA LEU A 250 -3.92 -10.84 -20.69
C LEU A 250 -4.88 -11.89 -21.25
N SER A 251 -4.66 -13.18 -20.97
CA SER A 251 -5.52 -14.28 -21.43
C SER A 251 -6.88 -14.21 -20.76
N HIS A 252 -6.94 -14.04 -19.43
CA HIS A 252 -8.19 -13.88 -18.68
C HIS A 252 -8.95 -12.63 -19.13
N PHE A 253 -8.24 -11.51 -19.30
CA PHE A 253 -8.81 -10.28 -19.83
C PHE A 253 -9.45 -10.50 -21.21
N SER A 254 -8.70 -11.06 -22.17
CA SER A 254 -9.15 -11.27 -23.56
C SER A 254 -10.35 -12.21 -23.63
N HIS A 255 -10.35 -13.28 -22.83
CA HIS A 255 -11.48 -14.21 -22.73
C HIS A 255 -12.73 -13.51 -22.20
N SER A 256 -12.61 -12.79 -21.09
CA SER A 256 -13.72 -12.06 -20.46
C SER A 256 -14.29 -10.98 -21.37
N PHE A 257 -13.41 -10.25 -22.07
CA PHE A 257 -13.79 -9.22 -23.02
C PHE A 257 -14.57 -9.81 -24.22
N LYS A 258 -14.04 -10.90 -24.82
CA LYS A 258 -14.72 -11.61 -25.93
C LYS A 258 -16.09 -12.16 -25.48
N LYS A 259 -16.17 -12.73 -24.29
CA LYS A 259 -17.43 -13.25 -23.73
C LYS A 259 -18.49 -12.14 -23.59
N LYS A 260 -18.08 -10.95 -23.21
CA LYS A 260 -19.01 -9.81 -23.02
C LYS A 260 -19.37 -9.10 -24.33
N PHE A 261 -18.39 -8.87 -25.21
CA PHE A 261 -18.57 -8.02 -26.39
C PHE A 261 -18.57 -8.76 -27.73
N GLY A 262 -18.42 -10.09 -27.72
CA GLY A 262 -18.45 -10.94 -28.93
C GLY A 262 -17.16 -10.97 -29.73
N LYS A 263 -16.24 -9.99 -29.56
CA LYS A 263 -14.94 -9.88 -30.25
C LYS A 263 -13.82 -9.77 -29.24
N THR A 264 -12.62 -10.22 -29.63
CA THR A 264 -11.43 -10.05 -28.77
C THR A 264 -11.02 -8.58 -28.69
N PRO A 265 -10.29 -8.15 -27.63
CA PRO A 265 -9.81 -6.78 -27.53
C PRO A 265 -8.98 -6.31 -28.73
N SER A 266 -8.18 -7.20 -29.31
CA SER A 266 -7.35 -6.90 -30.51
C SER A 266 -8.20 -6.71 -31.79
N GLN A 267 -9.34 -7.37 -31.89
CA GLN A 267 -10.29 -7.18 -33.00
C GLN A 267 -11.11 -5.90 -32.91
N TRP A 268 -11.08 -5.22 -31.75
CA TRP A 268 -11.70 -3.91 -31.53
C TRP A 268 -10.74 -2.75 -31.79
N LEU A 269 -9.45 -3.03 -31.89
CA LEU A 269 -8.41 -2.06 -32.20
C LEU A 269 -8.37 -1.91 -33.73
N VAL A 270 -9.28 -1.15 -34.28
CA VAL A 270 -9.33 -0.86 -35.72
C VAL A 270 -8.80 0.54 -35.99
#